data_de66b9f32950417e86f1bb463fd5ae02
#
_entry.id   de66b9f32950417e86f1bb463fd5ae02
#
_cell.length_a   1.000
_cell.length_b   1.000
_cell.length_c   1.000
_cell.angle_alpha   90.00
_cell.angle_beta   90.00
_cell.angle_gamma   90.00
#
_symmetry.space_group_name_H-M   'P 1'
#
loop_
_entity.id
_entity.type
_entity.pdbx_description
1 polymer ?
#
loop_
_entity_poly.entity_id
_entity_poly.type
_entity_poly.pdbx_seq_one_letter_code
_entity_poly.pdbx_strand_id
1 'polypeptide(L)'
;MVLLIDANILLDVLLNRADYVKESALIWKLCETDKATGYVSALTFANLVYIMRKQLTPDKIEEVYQKLSLIFRFADLSVSDLAHAAELNWKDFEDAVQSVTAERIHVDYIITR
;
A
#
# COMPACT_ATOMS: atom_id res chain seq x y z
N MET A 1 10.50 10.11 -8.45
CA MET A 1 10.71 9.05 -7.45
C MET A 1 9.46 8.20 -7.36
N VAL A 2 9.63 6.90 -7.44
CA VAL A 2 8.53 5.93 -7.43
C VAL A 2 8.58 5.13 -6.14
N LEU A 3 7.46 5.08 -5.42
CA LEU A 3 7.37 4.47 -4.10
C LEU A 3 6.29 3.38 -4.11
N LEU A 4 6.53 2.29 -3.37
CA LEU A 4 5.49 1.32 -3.03
C LEU A 4 5.14 1.53 -1.56
N ILE A 5 3.87 1.79 -1.29
CA ILE A 5 3.41 2.22 0.04
C ILE A 5 2.81 1.03 0.80
N ASP A 6 3.31 0.79 1.99
CA ASP A 6 2.81 -0.27 2.87
C ASP A 6 1.48 0.13 3.52
N ALA A 7 0.70 -0.88 3.91
CA ALA A 7 -0.61 -0.69 4.53
C ALA A 7 -0.55 0.20 5.79
N ASN A 8 0.50 0.07 6.60
CA ASN A 8 0.61 0.86 7.83
C ASN A 8 0.69 2.36 7.57
N ILE A 9 1.37 2.77 6.49
CA ILE A 9 1.43 4.19 6.12
C ILE A 9 0.03 4.72 5.79
N LEU A 10 -0.77 3.93 5.07
CA LEU A 10 -2.14 4.30 4.74
C LEU A 10 -3.03 4.33 5.99
N LEU A 11 -2.93 3.31 6.82
CA LEU A 11 -3.73 3.18 8.05
C LEU A 11 -3.42 4.29 9.06
N ASP A 12 -2.15 4.71 9.15
CA ASP A 12 -1.78 5.80 10.06
C ASP A 12 -2.58 7.06 9.80
N VAL A 13 -2.81 7.38 8.53
CA VAL A 13 -3.58 8.56 8.13
C VAL A 13 -5.08 8.28 8.24
N LEU A 14 -5.55 7.15 7.71
CA LEU A 14 -6.97 6.81 7.71
C LEU A 14 -7.54 6.66 9.12
N LEU A 15 -6.76 6.11 10.04
CA LEU A 15 -7.14 5.91 11.43
C LEU A 15 -6.61 6.99 12.38
N ASN A 16 -5.90 7.98 11.85
CA ASN A 16 -5.30 9.07 12.62
C ASN A 16 -4.49 8.55 13.82
N ARG A 17 -3.55 7.64 13.58
CA ARG A 17 -2.72 7.04 14.62
C ARG A 17 -1.72 8.07 15.18
N ALA A 18 -1.94 8.50 16.42
CA ALA A 18 -1.24 9.65 17.03
C ALA A 18 0.29 9.58 16.93
N ASP A 19 0.89 8.39 17.11
CA ASP A 19 2.35 8.25 17.15
C ASP A 19 2.99 8.31 15.76
N TYR A 20 2.23 8.09 14.69
CA TYR A 20 2.80 7.89 13.34
C TYR A 20 2.19 8.79 12.27
N VAL A 21 1.04 9.39 12.54
CA VAL A 21 0.28 10.13 11.52
C VAL A 21 1.08 11.25 10.88
N LYS A 22 1.94 11.92 11.62
CA LYS A 22 2.74 13.05 11.12
C LYS A 22 3.65 12.63 9.96
N GLU A 23 4.46 11.60 10.20
CA GLU A 23 5.41 11.11 9.20
C GLU A 23 4.69 10.49 8.02
N SER A 24 3.66 9.68 8.30
CA SER A 24 2.88 9.03 7.24
C SER A 24 2.12 10.04 6.40
N ALA A 25 1.61 11.12 6.99
CA ALA A 25 0.94 12.19 6.26
C ALA A 25 1.90 12.93 5.31
N LEU A 26 3.18 13.04 5.67
CA LEU A 26 4.18 13.64 4.78
C LEU A 26 4.37 12.81 3.52
N ILE A 27 4.37 11.48 3.64
CA ILE A 27 4.45 10.57 2.49
C ILE A 27 3.22 10.76 1.59
N TRP A 28 2.02 10.81 2.17
CA TRP A 28 0.79 11.06 1.42
C TRP A 28 0.89 12.39 0.66
N LYS A 29 1.38 13.42 1.31
CA LYS A 29 1.50 14.76 0.71
C LYS A 29 2.46 14.77 -0.47
N LEU A 30 3.58 14.05 -0.38
CA LEU A 30 4.51 13.92 -1.50
C LEU A 30 3.81 13.32 -2.73
N CYS A 31 2.99 12.29 -2.51
CA CYS A 31 2.26 11.64 -3.60
C CYS A 31 1.10 12.50 -4.10
N GLU A 32 0.38 13.17 -3.20
CA GLU A 32 -0.75 14.03 -3.53
C GLU A 32 -0.31 15.24 -4.36
N THR A 33 0.88 15.77 -4.10
CA THR A 33 1.42 16.94 -4.79
C THR A 33 2.32 16.58 -5.98
N ASP A 34 2.31 15.34 -6.42
CA ASP A 34 3.09 14.81 -7.55
C ASP A 34 4.61 14.97 -7.39
N LYS A 35 5.10 15.15 -6.19
CA LYS A 35 6.54 15.13 -5.90
C LYS A 35 7.11 13.72 -5.89
N ALA A 36 6.24 12.74 -5.70
CA ALA A 36 6.57 11.33 -5.82
C ALA A 36 5.36 10.62 -6.45
N THR A 37 5.62 9.48 -7.09
CA THR A 37 4.56 8.59 -7.56
C THR A 37 4.43 7.44 -6.56
N GLY A 38 3.31 7.36 -5.87
CA GLY A 38 3.05 6.31 -4.89
C GLY A 38 2.17 5.21 -5.48
N TYR A 39 2.62 3.96 -5.33
CA TYR A 39 1.83 2.77 -5.69
C TYR A 39 1.34 2.07 -4.46
N VAL A 40 0.13 1.55 -4.54
CA VAL A 40 -0.47 0.67 -3.54
C VAL A 40 -0.76 -0.65 -4.24
N SER A 41 -0.25 -1.76 -3.72
CA SER A 41 -0.52 -3.06 -4.34
C SER A 41 -1.97 -3.49 -4.07
N ALA A 42 -2.51 -4.32 -4.98
CA ALA A 42 -3.84 -4.89 -4.80
C ALA A 42 -3.92 -5.68 -3.48
N LEU A 43 -2.86 -6.39 -3.12
CA LEU A 43 -2.77 -7.11 -1.85
C LEU A 43 -2.87 -6.15 -0.66
N THR A 44 -2.15 -5.04 -0.71
CA THR A 44 -2.16 -4.03 0.36
C THR A 44 -3.56 -3.46 0.56
N PHE A 45 -4.27 -3.16 -0.52
CA PHE A 45 -5.64 -2.64 -0.39
C PHE A 45 -6.59 -3.68 0.22
N ALA A 46 -6.52 -4.93 -0.21
CA ALA A 46 -7.33 -6.01 0.35
C ALA A 46 -7.05 -6.19 1.86
N ASN A 47 -5.78 -6.15 2.25
CA ASN A 47 -5.40 -6.23 3.66
C ASN A 47 -5.89 -5.04 4.48
N LEU A 48 -5.81 -3.85 3.91
CA LEU A 48 -6.30 -2.63 4.55
C LEU A 48 -7.80 -2.73 4.84
N VAL A 49 -8.58 -3.17 3.88
CA VAL A 49 -10.03 -3.36 4.05
C VAL A 49 -10.31 -4.39 5.15
N TYR A 50 -9.55 -5.48 5.16
CA TYR A 50 -9.71 -6.51 6.20
C TYR A 50 -9.41 -5.95 7.59
N ILE A 51 -8.33 -5.20 7.73
CA ILE A 51 -7.94 -4.60 9.02
C ILE A 51 -9.02 -3.61 9.50
N MET A 52 -9.60 -2.84 8.59
CA MET A 52 -10.61 -1.84 8.89
C MET A 52 -12.05 -2.38 8.84
N ARG A 53 -12.24 -3.69 8.77
CA ARG A 53 -13.56 -4.29 8.51
C ARG A 53 -14.66 -3.91 9.53
N LYS A 54 -14.27 -3.56 10.74
CA LYS A 54 -15.23 -3.14 11.77
C LYS A 54 -15.67 -1.69 11.59
N GLN A 55 -14.87 -0.87 10.92
CA GLN A 55 -15.15 0.55 10.67
C GLN A 55 -15.73 0.80 9.29
N LEU A 56 -15.58 -0.15 8.35
CA LEU A 56 -15.98 0.04 6.96
C LEU A 56 -17.22 -0.76 6.61
N THR A 57 -18.28 -0.05 6.20
CA THR A 57 -19.42 -0.65 5.51
C THR A 57 -19.08 -0.75 4.02
N PRO A 58 -19.80 -1.56 3.21
CA PRO A 58 -19.49 -1.71 1.78
C PRO A 58 -19.41 -0.40 1.00
N ASP A 59 -20.30 0.54 1.25
CA ASP A 59 -20.27 1.86 0.62
C ASP A 59 -19.02 2.67 1.00
N LYS A 60 -18.57 2.57 2.24
CA LYS A 60 -17.36 3.23 2.71
C LYS A 60 -16.09 2.62 2.11
N ILE A 61 -16.10 1.33 1.82
CA ILE A 61 -14.98 0.68 1.13
C ILE A 61 -14.78 1.34 -0.24
N GLU A 62 -15.86 1.56 -0.98
CA GLU A 62 -15.78 2.23 -2.27
C GLU A 62 -15.27 3.65 -2.14
N GLU A 63 -15.71 4.40 -1.14
CA GLU A 63 -15.22 5.76 -0.87
C GLU A 63 -13.72 5.77 -0.60
N VAL A 64 -13.22 4.84 0.21
CA VAL A 64 -11.78 4.73 0.50
C VAL A 64 -11.00 4.40 -0.78
N TYR A 65 -11.51 3.45 -1.59
CA TYR A 65 -10.88 3.11 -2.86
C TYR A 65 -10.77 4.32 -3.77
N GLN A 66 -11.87 5.08 -3.93
CA GLN A 66 -11.89 6.28 -4.78
C GLN A 66 -10.92 7.35 -4.27
N LYS A 67 -10.89 7.56 -2.97
CA LYS A 67 -9.98 8.53 -2.35
C LYS A 67 -8.51 8.16 -2.59
N LEU A 68 -8.17 6.90 -2.38
CA LEU A 68 -6.81 6.43 -2.62
C LEU A 68 -6.43 6.52 -4.09
N SER A 69 -7.36 6.26 -5.00
CA SER A 69 -7.13 6.34 -6.45
C SER A 69 -6.81 7.75 -6.93
N LEU A 70 -7.22 8.78 -6.19
CA LEU A 70 -6.89 10.18 -6.52
C LEU A 70 -5.45 10.51 -6.18
N ILE A 71 -4.85 9.81 -5.24
CA ILE A 71 -3.53 10.12 -4.69
C ILE A 71 -2.48 9.12 -5.15
N PHE A 72 -2.85 7.83 -5.18
CA PHE A 72 -1.96 6.73 -5.48
C PHE A 72 -2.37 5.99 -6.74
N ARG A 73 -1.43 5.25 -7.32
CA ARG A 73 -1.69 4.30 -8.39
C ARG A 73 -1.77 2.90 -7.78
N PHE A 74 -2.60 2.05 -8.35
CA PHE A 74 -2.69 0.66 -7.90
C PHE A 74 -1.83 -0.24 -8.76
N ALA A 75 -1.13 -1.18 -8.11
CA ALA A 75 -0.34 -2.20 -8.78
C ALA A 75 -1.06 -3.54 -8.67
N ASP A 76 -1.21 -4.22 -9.80
CA ASP A 76 -1.85 -5.53 -9.85
C ASP A 76 -1.05 -6.57 -9.06
N LEU A 77 -1.75 -7.58 -8.57
CA LEU A 77 -1.14 -8.78 -8.04
C LEU A 77 -1.34 -9.90 -9.07
N SER A 78 -0.24 -10.39 -9.63
CA SER A 78 -0.31 -11.47 -10.63
C SER A 78 -0.01 -12.83 -10.01
N VAL A 79 -0.46 -13.89 -10.69
CA VAL A 79 -0.12 -15.26 -10.29
C VAL A 79 1.39 -15.46 -10.35
N SER A 80 2.05 -14.86 -11.34
CA SER A 80 3.52 -14.90 -11.45
C SER A 80 4.21 -14.29 -10.24
N ASP A 81 3.68 -13.19 -9.69
CA ASP A 81 4.21 -12.58 -8.47
C ASP A 81 4.14 -13.55 -7.29
N LEU A 82 3.03 -14.26 -7.16
CA LEU A 82 2.85 -15.25 -6.10
C LEU A 82 3.86 -16.40 -6.22
N ALA A 83 4.06 -16.89 -7.45
CA ALA A 83 5.01 -17.97 -7.71
C ALA A 83 6.45 -17.54 -7.37
N HIS A 84 6.86 -16.37 -7.80
CA HIS A 84 8.19 -15.82 -7.50
C HIS A 84 8.37 -15.60 -6.00
N ALA A 85 7.36 -15.06 -5.33
CA ALA A 85 7.42 -14.85 -3.88
C ALA A 85 7.58 -16.16 -3.13
N ALA A 86 6.88 -17.21 -3.57
CA ALA A 86 6.99 -18.53 -2.95
C ALA A 86 8.41 -19.11 -3.10
N GLU A 87 9.06 -18.87 -4.23
CA GLU A 87 10.43 -19.31 -4.48
C GLU A 87 11.47 -18.68 -3.56
N LEU A 88 11.16 -17.48 -3.02
CA LEU A 88 12.09 -16.78 -2.12
C LEU A 88 12.21 -17.46 -0.75
N ASN A 89 11.23 -18.27 -0.37
CA ASN A 89 11.20 -18.96 0.93
C ASN A 89 11.33 -18.01 2.13
N TRP A 90 10.82 -16.80 2.01
CA TRP A 90 10.83 -15.84 3.11
C TRP A 90 9.82 -16.26 4.18
N LYS A 91 10.17 -15.99 5.44
CA LYS A 91 9.29 -16.28 6.57
C LYS A 91 7.98 -15.53 6.48
N ASP A 92 8.01 -14.26 6.06
CA ASP A 92 6.81 -13.45 5.86
C ASP A 92 6.48 -13.42 4.35
N PHE A 93 5.43 -14.15 3.97
CA PHE A 93 5.03 -14.26 2.57
C PHE A 93 4.52 -12.93 2.01
N GLU A 94 3.83 -12.11 2.81
CA GLU A 94 3.37 -10.79 2.36
C GLU A 94 4.55 -9.90 2.00
N ASP A 95 5.61 -9.91 2.81
CA ASP A 95 6.84 -9.15 2.51
C ASP A 95 7.48 -9.64 1.22
N ALA A 96 7.49 -10.95 0.99
CA ALA A 96 8.01 -11.53 -0.25
C ALA A 96 7.20 -11.05 -1.46
N VAL A 97 5.86 -11.05 -1.36
CA VAL A 97 4.98 -10.56 -2.42
C VAL A 97 5.22 -9.06 -2.69
N GLN A 98 5.36 -8.26 -1.64
CA GLN A 98 5.66 -6.83 -1.78
C GLN A 98 6.98 -6.61 -2.49
N SER A 99 8.01 -7.38 -2.13
CA SER A 99 9.32 -7.29 -2.75
C SER A 99 9.27 -7.61 -4.24
N VAL A 100 8.58 -8.69 -4.62
CA VAL A 100 8.41 -9.10 -6.02
C VAL A 100 7.63 -8.03 -6.80
N THR A 101 6.57 -7.51 -6.22
CA THR A 101 5.77 -6.44 -6.84
C THR A 101 6.62 -5.19 -7.06
N ALA A 102 7.38 -4.78 -6.06
CA ALA A 102 8.26 -3.62 -6.13
C ALA A 102 9.27 -3.74 -7.26
N GLU A 103 9.86 -4.92 -7.40
CA GLU A 103 10.83 -5.19 -8.48
C GLU A 103 10.17 -5.13 -9.85
N ARG A 104 8.99 -5.73 -9.99
CA ARG A 104 8.26 -5.76 -11.27
C ARG A 104 7.89 -4.36 -11.76
N ILE A 105 7.45 -3.48 -10.86
CA ILE A 105 7.04 -2.11 -11.22
C ILE A 105 8.18 -1.09 -11.10
N HIS A 106 9.38 -1.55 -10.78
CA HIS A 106 10.60 -0.72 -10.71
C HIS A 106 10.48 0.48 -9.76
N VAL A 107 10.04 0.23 -8.52
CA VAL A 107 10.01 1.30 -7.52
C VAL A 107 11.41 1.62 -7.01
N ASP A 108 11.61 2.88 -6.61
CA ASP A 108 12.85 3.31 -5.99
C ASP A 108 12.93 2.86 -4.52
N TYR A 109 11.80 2.91 -3.81
CA TYR A 109 11.73 2.53 -2.39
C TYR A 109 10.41 1.87 -2.04
N ILE A 110 10.47 0.94 -1.08
CA ILE A 110 9.28 0.44 -0.38
C ILE A 110 9.20 1.24 0.92
N ILE A 111 8.08 1.92 1.13
CA ILE A 111 7.88 2.77 2.31
C ILE A 111 7.09 1.98 3.35
N THR A 112 7.77 1.67 4.45
CA THR A 112 7.22 0.92 5.58
C THR A 112 7.49 1.67 6.89
N ARG A 113 6.98 1.13 7.96
CA ARG A 113 7.38 1.56 9.29
C ARG A 113 7.38 0.45 10.31
#